data_0d5a485707a10e5e4fda2e5b349a08f4
#
_entry.id   0d5a485707a10e5e4fda2e5b349a08f4
#
_cell.length_a   1.000
_cell.length_b   1.000
_cell.length_c   1.000
_cell.angle_alpha   90.00
_cell.angle_beta   90.00
_cell.angle_gamma   90.00
#
_symmetry.space_group_name_H-M   'P 1'
#
loop_
_entity.id
_entity.type
_entity.pdbx_description
1 polymer ?
#
loop_
_entity_poly.entity_id
_entity_poly.type
_entity_poly.pdbx_seq_one_letter_code
_entity_poly.pdbx_strand_id
1 'polypeptide(L)'
;MEKEENNLMEKIVSLCKRRGFIFSGSEIYGGLAGTYDWGHFGVALKNNIKQYWWKKFVDNRRDMYGVDAAILMNSKVWEATGHVANFADPLDGKQFNTMLKTQIGAKKEEVAVSYLRPETAQGMFVNFKNTVDAFHPKLPFGMAQIGKAFRNEIAPRDFLFRQREFEQMEIEYFVRKEDWEKYFEYWKDEMLSWMEEVGIDMNKIHELEVLGEERAHYSKRTIDFEFDYPFGKKELFGLAYRTDFDLKSHKLDYIDEENTEKIIPHVIEPTFGIDRAVLAILLSAYHEDQKGGETRAYLKFKPSMAPVICAVSPLLKNKPELVEYANIKVFALLKAEFGRVIWDDNGNIGKRYRRQDEIGTPFCIVIDFDTLTDDTVTVRDRDTGEQERIKVTDLKKYIQDRI
;
A
#
# COMPACT_ATOMS: atom_id res chain seq x y z
N MET A 1 -3.72 -0.36 -29.26
CA MET A 1 -3.24 0.25 -28.01
C MET A 1 -4.39 0.66 -27.11
N GLU A 2 -5.14 1.75 -27.33
CA GLU A 2 -6.25 2.15 -26.41
C GLU A 2 -7.30 1.06 -26.12
N LYS A 3 -7.67 0.22 -27.09
CA LYS A 3 -8.61 -0.90 -26.89
C LYS A 3 -8.01 -2.05 -26.06
N GLU A 4 -6.72 -2.28 -26.15
CA GLU A 4 -6.02 -3.32 -25.38
C GLU A 4 -5.75 -2.88 -23.95
N GLU A 5 -5.45 -1.60 -23.75
CA GLU A 5 -5.22 -0.98 -22.43
C GLU A 5 -6.52 -0.90 -21.61
N ASN A 6 -7.63 -0.49 -22.21
CA ASN A 6 -8.96 -0.56 -21.56
C ASN A 6 -9.34 -2.00 -21.20
N ASN A 7 -8.97 -2.98 -22.03
CA ASN A 7 -9.18 -4.40 -21.74
C ASN A 7 -8.39 -4.86 -20.50
N LEU A 8 -7.17 -4.33 -20.25
CA LEU A 8 -6.37 -4.71 -19.08
C LEU A 8 -7.03 -4.22 -17.77
N MET A 9 -7.52 -2.98 -17.72
CA MET A 9 -8.24 -2.49 -16.52
C MET A 9 -9.49 -3.31 -16.21
N GLU A 10 -10.28 -3.64 -17.24
CA GLU A 10 -11.47 -4.48 -17.08
C GLU A 10 -11.11 -5.88 -16.56
N LYS A 11 -10.02 -6.48 -17.06
CA LYS A 11 -9.50 -7.77 -16.60
C LYS A 11 -9.08 -7.72 -15.14
N ILE A 12 -8.35 -6.67 -14.72
CA ILE A 12 -7.92 -6.45 -13.33
C ILE A 12 -9.12 -6.28 -12.39
N VAL A 13 -10.06 -5.40 -12.74
CA VAL A 13 -11.27 -5.15 -11.92
C VAL A 13 -12.09 -6.43 -11.78
N SER A 14 -12.31 -7.15 -12.89
CA SER A 14 -13.03 -8.43 -12.91
C SER A 14 -12.32 -9.50 -12.06
N LEU A 15 -10.99 -9.61 -12.16
CA LEU A 15 -10.19 -10.53 -11.35
C LEU A 15 -10.29 -10.17 -9.87
N CYS A 16 -10.13 -8.90 -9.52
CA CYS A 16 -10.22 -8.42 -8.14
C CYS A 16 -11.56 -8.77 -7.50
N LYS A 17 -12.66 -8.51 -8.21
CA LYS A 17 -14.01 -8.84 -7.74
C LYS A 17 -14.19 -10.35 -7.61
N ARG A 18 -13.88 -11.12 -8.67
CA ARG A 18 -14.08 -12.58 -8.71
C ARG A 18 -13.24 -13.32 -7.67
N ARG A 19 -12.05 -12.81 -7.35
CA ARG A 19 -11.11 -13.47 -6.42
C ARG A 19 -11.11 -12.87 -5.01
N GLY A 20 -11.95 -11.90 -4.72
CA GLY A 20 -12.08 -11.37 -3.36
C GLY A 20 -10.92 -10.48 -2.94
N PHE A 21 -10.41 -9.67 -3.86
CA PHE A 21 -9.47 -8.60 -3.54
C PHE A 21 -10.21 -7.31 -3.18
N ILE A 22 -11.08 -6.83 -4.06
CA ILE A 22 -11.71 -5.52 -3.94
C ILE A 22 -13.14 -5.59 -4.46
N PHE A 23 -14.06 -4.95 -3.73
CA PHE A 23 -15.46 -4.82 -4.05
C PHE A 23 -15.86 -3.35 -4.08
N SER A 24 -16.94 -3.01 -4.77
CA SER A 24 -17.55 -1.68 -4.62
C SER A 24 -18.08 -1.49 -3.20
N GLY A 25 -17.77 -0.35 -2.57
CA GLY A 25 -18.25 -0.06 -1.22
C GLY A 25 -19.78 -0.05 -1.15
N SER A 26 -20.35 -0.81 -0.22
CA SER A 26 -21.82 -0.91 -0.03
C SER A 26 -22.57 -1.39 -1.28
N GLU A 27 -22.03 -2.34 -2.03
CA GLU A 27 -22.53 -2.79 -3.35
C GLU A 27 -24.01 -3.22 -3.30
N ILE A 28 -24.46 -3.85 -2.21
CA ILE A 28 -25.86 -4.28 -2.05
C ILE A 28 -26.90 -3.15 -2.08
N TYR A 29 -26.45 -1.91 -1.87
CA TYR A 29 -27.29 -0.69 -1.93
C TYR A 29 -26.97 0.16 -3.17
N GLY A 30 -26.33 -0.41 -4.17
CA GLY A 30 -25.95 0.28 -5.41
C GLY A 30 -24.57 0.97 -5.37
N GLY A 31 -23.86 0.83 -4.25
CA GLY A 31 -22.52 1.38 -4.07
C GLY A 31 -22.49 2.89 -3.78
N LEU A 32 -21.32 3.36 -3.40
CA LEU A 32 -20.99 4.79 -3.29
C LEU A 32 -19.74 5.07 -4.12
N ALA A 33 -19.86 5.93 -5.14
CA ALA A 33 -18.75 6.22 -6.04
C ALA A 33 -17.50 6.72 -5.28
N GLY A 34 -16.34 6.15 -5.62
CA GLY A 34 -15.07 6.48 -4.99
C GLY A 34 -14.86 5.89 -3.60
N THR A 35 -15.62 4.84 -3.24
CA THR A 35 -15.37 4.03 -2.05
C THR A 35 -15.29 2.55 -2.42
N TYR A 36 -14.39 1.82 -1.76
CA TYR A 36 -14.16 0.40 -2.01
C TYR A 36 -14.01 -0.37 -0.71
N ASP A 37 -14.54 -1.60 -0.71
CA ASP A 37 -14.37 -2.58 0.35
C ASP A 37 -13.27 -3.57 -0.03
N TRP A 38 -12.38 -3.86 0.90
CA TRP A 38 -11.27 -4.78 0.69
C TRP A 38 -11.67 -6.18 1.12
N GLY A 39 -11.64 -7.11 0.16
CA GLY A 39 -11.86 -8.53 0.45
C GLY A 39 -10.63 -9.19 1.07
N HIS A 40 -10.73 -10.48 1.38
CA HIS A 40 -9.71 -11.23 2.13
C HIS A 40 -8.29 -11.10 1.53
N PHE A 41 -8.15 -11.31 0.22
CA PHE A 41 -6.84 -11.22 -0.44
C PHE A 41 -6.37 -9.77 -0.63
N GLY A 42 -7.29 -8.84 -0.81
CA GLY A 42 -6.98 -7.42 -0.86
C GLY A 42 -6.44 -6.90 0.47
N VAL A 43 -7.08 -7.26 1.59
CA VAL A 43 -6.58 -6.95 2.95
C VAL A 43 -5.20 -7.53 3.17
N ALA A 44 -4.99 -8.80 2.79
CA ALA A 44 -3.69 -9.45 2.97
C ALA A 44 -2.57 -8.75 2.16
N LEU A 45 -2.82 -8.45 0.87
CA LEU A 45 -1.88 -7.71 0.02
C LEU A 45 -1.58 -6.32 0.60
N LYS A 46 -2.62 -5.57 0.95
CA LYS A 46 -2.51 -4.23 1.55
C LYS A 46 -1.69 -4.24 2.85
N ASN A 47 -1.93 -5.22 3.71
CA ASN A 47 -1.18 -5.36 4.96
C ASN A 47 0.29 -5.74 4.72
N ASN A 48 0.60 -6.60 3.74
CA ASN A 48 1.99 -6.93 3.40
C ASN A 48 2.75 -5.68 2.94
N ILE A 49 2.13 -4.84 2.10
CA ILE A 49 2.70 -3.58 1.63
C ILE A 49 2.97 -2.62 2.80
N LYS A 50 1.98 -2.43 3.69
CA LYS A 50 2.11 -1.57 4.88
C LYS A 50 3.19 -2.05 5.84
N GLN A 51 3.22 -3.35 6.12
CA GLN A 51 4.23 -3.94 7.01
C GLN A 51 5.63 -3.82 6.44
N TYR A 52 5.78 -4.03 5.13
CA TYR A 52 7.07 -3.89 4.45
C TYR A 52 7.57 -2.43 4.50
N TRP A 53 6.68 -1.46 4.21
CA TRP A 53 6.98 -0.04 4.29
C TRP A 53 7.38 0.38 5.71
N TRP A 54 6.59 -0.05 6.71
CA TRP A 54 6.86 0.27 8.12
C TRP A 54 8.19 -0.30 8.59
N LYS A 55 8.45 -1.56 8.25
CA LYS A 55 9.72 -2.21 8.58
C LYS A 55 10.91 -1.50 7.96
N LYS A 56 10.82 -1.12 6.66
CA LYS A 56 11.90 -0.43 5.95
C LYS A 56 12.15 0.97 6.48
N PHE A 57 11.10 1.76 6.65
CA PHE A 57 11.21 3.19 6.90
C PHE A 57 11.04 3.60 8.37
N VAL A 58 10.60 2.69 9.26
CA VAL A 58 10.44 2.98 10.69
C VAL A 58 11.27 2.01 11.53
N ASP A 59 10.94 0.72 11.54
CA ASP A 59 11.53 -0.23 12.50
C ASP A 59 13.04 -0.43 12.29
N ASN A 60 13.53 -0.40 11.05
CA ASN A 60 14.94 -0.58 10.73
C ASN A 60 15.77 0.71 10.85
N ARG A 61 15.18 1.82 11.30
CA ARG A 61 15.83 3.12 11.36
C ARG A 61 15.95 3.63 12.80
N ARG A 62 17.00 4.41 13.06
CA ARG A 62 17.23 5.05 14.37
C ARG A 62 16.64 6.45 14.44
N ASP A 63 16.36 7.05 13.30
CA ASP A 63 15.97 8.43 13.11
C ASP A 63 14.50 8.60 12.72
N MET A 64 13.67 7.55 12.95
CA MET A 64 12.25 7.55 12.56
C MET A 64 11.35 7.22 13.75
N TYR A 65 10.26 7.99 13.87
CA TYR A 65 9.28 7.87 14.93
C TYR A 65 7.88 7.67 14.35
N GLY A 66 7.22 6.58 14.73
CA GLY A 66 5.85 6.31 14.29
C GLY A 66 4.82 7.16 15.01
N VAL A 67 3.81 7.64 14.28
CA VAL A 67 2.67 8.38 14.82
C VAL A 67 1.37 7.81 14.25
N ASP A 68 0.34 7.72 15.07
CA ASP A 68 -1.03 7.48 14.60
C ASP A 68 -1.93 8.59 15.14
N ALA A 69 -2.00 9.68 14.38
CA ALA A 69 -2.78 10.86 14.74
C ALA A 69 -4.28 10.63 14.49
N ALA A 70 -5.13 11.25 15.29
CA ALA A 70 -6.57 11.18 15.16
C ALA A 70 -7.03 11.71 13.78
N ILE A 71 -8.04 11.04 13.19
CA ILE A 71 -8.67 11.50 11.93
C ILE A 71 -9.42 12.82 12.16
N LEU A 72 -10.16 12.90 13.28
CA LEU A 72 -10.85 14.11 13.70
C LEU A 72 -9.91 15.00 14.49
N MET A 73 -9.52 16.12 13.91
CA MET A 73 -8.64 17.09 14.54
C MET A 73 -9.39 18.42 14.80
N ASN A 74 -8.82 19.26 15.66
CA ASN A 74 -9.33 20.59 15.86
C ASN A 74 -9.29 21.37 14.52
N SER A 75 -10.38 22.09 14.17
CA SER A 75 -10.49 22.84 12.92
C SER A 75 -9.37 23.85 12.71
N LYS A 76 -8.80 24.38 13.81
CA LYS A 76 -7.68 25.32 13.78
C LYS A 76 -6.41 24.76 13.12
N VAL A 77 -6.24 23.45 13.09
CA VAL A 77 -5.14 22.80 12.35
C VAL A 77 -5.23 23.15 10.87
N TRP A 78 -6.41 23.01 10.30
CA TRP A 78 -6.69 23.25 8.88
C TRP A 78 -6.80 24.73 8.54
N GLU A 79 -7.19 25.56 9.50
CA GLU A 79 -7.19 27.03 9.37
C GLU A 79 -5.75 27.57 9.34
N ALA A 80 -4.89 27.08 10.25
CA ALA A 80 -3.50 27.51 10.37
C ALA A 80 -2.67 27.26 9.11
N THR A 81 -2.92 26.16 8.43
CA THR A 81 -2.22 25.74 7.20
C THR A 81 -2.92 26.17 5.91
N GLY A 82 -4.07 26.85 6.04
CA GLY A 82 -4.82 27.37 4.89
C GLY A 82 -5.67 26.36 4.13
N HIS A 83 -5.78 25.12 4.59
CA HIS A 83 -6.59 24.07 3.93
C HIS A 83 -8.07 24.45 3.82
N VAL A 84 -8.64 25.07 4.87
CA VAL A 84 -10.04 25.49 4.84
C VAL A 84 -10.34 26.49 3.72
N ALA A 85 -9.37 27.33 3.37
CA ALA A 85 -9.53 28.36 2.36
C ALA A 85 -9.14 27.89 0.94
N ASN A 86 -8.10 27.05 0.81
CA ASN A 86 -7.41 26.82 -0.45
C ASN A 86 -7.44 25.36 -0.94
N PHE A 87 -7.91 24.40 -0.13
CA PHE A 87 -7.98 23.00 -0.53
C PHE A 87 -9.21 22.75 -1.42
N ALA A 88 -9.15 23.24 -2.66
CA ALA A 88 -10.29 23.30 -3.56
C ALA A 88 -9.92 22.98 -5.00
N ASP A 89 -10.85 22.29 -5.68
CA ASP A 89 -10.80 21.99 -7.11
C ASP A 89 -11.76 22.92 -7.89
N PRO A 90 -11.48 23.23 -9.16
CA PRO A 90 -12.39 24.00 -10.00
C PRO A 90 -13.65 23.20 -10.34
N LEU A 91 -14.82 23.82 -10.13
CA LEU A 91 -16.12 23.29 -10.48
C LEU A 91 -17.00 24.39 -11.05
N ASP A 92 -17.42 24.30 -12.31
CA ASP A 92 -18.30 25.25 -12.99
C ASP A 92 -17.87 26.71 -12.83
N GLY A 93 -16.56 26.99 -12.95
CA GLY A 93 -15.99 28.32 -12.80
C GLY A 93 -15.89 28.83 -11.36
N LYS A 94 -16.16 28.00 -10.37
CA LYS A 94 -16.01 28.26 -8.93
C LYS A 94 -15.01 27.31 -8.31
N GLN A 95 -14.52 27.67 -7.13
CA GLN A 95 -13.69 26.78 -6.30
C GLN A 95 -14.59 25.94 -5.40
N PHE A 96 -14.44 24.62 -5.50
CA PHE A 96 -15.12 23.64 -4.65
C PHE A 96 -14.12 23.07 -3.63
N ASN A 97 -14.33 23.39 -2.34
CA ASN A 97 -13.46 22.84 -1.30
C ASN A 97 -13.73 21.34 -1.11
N THR A 98 -12.69 20.53 -1.27
CA THR A 98 -12.77 19.06 -1.24
C THR A 98 -12.69 18.48 0.16
N MET A 99 -12.57 19.27 1.22
CA MET A 99 -12.60 18.77 2.60
C MET A 99 -14.02 18.33 3.01
N LEU A 100 -14.13 17.10 3.52
CA LEU A 100 -15.39 16.58 4.09
C LEU A 100 -15.61 17.16 5.49
N LYS A 101 -16.66 17.96 5.64
CA LYS A 101 -17.08 18.53 6.93
C LYS A 101 -17.90 17.55 7.74
N THR A 102 -17.69 17.56 9.06
CA THR A 102 -18.52 16.85 10.03
C THR A 102 -18.85 17.74 11.24
N GLN A 103 -19.78 17.34 12.03
CA GLN A 103 -20.21 18.04 13.23
C GLN A 103 -19.98 17.16 14.46
N ILE A 104 -19.40 17.76 15.50
CA ILE A 104 -19.12 17.10 16.78
C ILE A 104 -19.88 17.84 17.87
N GLY A 105 -20.60 17.10 18.71
CA GLY A 105 -21.43 17.65 19.79
C GLY A 105 -22.90 17.20 19.68
N ALA A 106 -23.53 16.94 20.82
CA ALA A 106 -24.90 16.43 20.87
C ALA A 106 -25.96 17.54 20.89
N LYS A 107 -25.59 18.74 21.37
CA LYS A 107 -26.53 19.87 21.50
C LYS A 107 -26.25 20.89 20.40
N LYS A 108 -27.31 21.46 19.81
CA LYS A 108 -27.19 22.46 18.74
C LYS A 108 -26.31 23.66 19.10
N GLU A 109 -26.28 24.03 20.36
CA GLU A 109 -25.52 25.19 20.89
C GLU A 109 -24.02 24.87 21.14
N GLU A 110 -23.66 23.57 21.16
CA GLU A 110 -22.32 23.10 21.46
C GLU A 110 -21.67 22.41 20.21
N VAL A 111 -22.29 22.52 19.04
CA VAL A 111 -21.80 21.87 17.82
C VAL A 111 -20.52 22.54 17.32
N ALA A 112 -19.42 21.82 17.38
CA ALA A 112 -18.18 22.22 16.72
C ALA A 112 -18.09 21.65 15.29
N VAL A 113 -17.69 22.47 14.35
CA VAL A 113 -17.34 22.02 13.01
C VAL A 113 -15.97 21.35 13.05
N SER A 114 -15.87 20.16 12.50
CA SER A 114 -14.62 19.47 12.26
C SER A 114 -14.55 18.98 10.81
N TYR A 115 -13.42 18.45 10.43
CA TYR A 115 -13.18 17.91 9.10
C TYR A 115 -12.61 16.50 9.20
N LEU A 116 -12.99 15.64 8.27
CA LEU A 116 -12.23 14.42 8.02
C LEU A 116 -10.92 14.85 7.34
N ARG A 117 -9.79 14.41 7.86
CA ARG A 117 -8.48 14.86 7.37
C ARG A 117 -8.30 14.54 5.88
N PRO A 118 -7.88 15.51 5.03
CA PRO A 118 -7.64 15.29 3.61
C PRO A 118 -6.24 14.71 3.32
N GLU A 119 -5.35 14.68 4.34
CA GLU A 119 -3.99 14.16 4.32
C GLU A 119 -3.55 13.75 5.72
N THR A 120 -2.50 12.96 5.83
CA THR A 120 -1.93 12.52 7.11
C THR A 120 -0.86 13.46 7.66
N ALA A 121 -0.25 14.31 6.83
CA ALA A 121 0.85 15.23 7.15
C ALA A 121 0.60 16.08 8.38
N GLN A 122 -0.54 16.78 8.43
CA GLN A 122 -0.83 17.71 9.52
C GLN A 122 -0.93 17.03 10.90
N GLY A 123 -1.32 15.75 10.92
CA GLY A 123 -1.31 14.94 12.13
C GLY A 123 0.10 14.75 12.70
N MET A 124 1.11 14.67 11.85
CA MET A 124 2.52 14.59 12.27
C MET A 124 3.03 15.95 12.74
N PHE A 125 2.75 17.04 12.02
CA PHE A 125 3.19 18.38 12.43
C PHE A 125 2.65 18.80 13.78
N VAL A 126 1.37 18.58 14.09
CA VAL A 126 0.81 18.93 15.40
C VAL A 126 1.37 18.05 16.54
N ASN A 127 1.93 16.89 16.23
CA ASN A 127 2.62 16.02 17.18
C ASN A 127 4.14 16.21 17.20
N PHE A 128 4.70 17.12 16.40
CA PHE A 128 6.15 17.38 16.34
C PHE A 128 6.73 17.66 17.73
N LYS A 129 6.14 18.61 18.47
CA LYS A 129 6.61 18.95 19.81
C LYS A 129 6.51 17.77 20.78
N ASN A 130 5.44 16.97 20.72
CA ASN A 130 5.29 15.78 21.56
C ASN A 130 6.40 14.77 21.29
N THR A 131 6.79 14.59 20.04
CA THR A 131 7.88 13.70 19.64
C THR A 131 9.23 14.23 20.11
N VAL A 132 9.49 15.53 19.92
CA VAL A 132 10.73 16.16 20.38
C VAL A 132 10.86 16.08 21.90
N ASP A 133 9.81 16.42 22.63
CA ASP A 133 9.82 16.40 24.12
C ASP A 133 9.97 14.96 24.68
N ALA A 134 9.44 13.95 23.98
CA ALA A 134 9.47 12.57 24.48
C ALA A 134 10.77 11.82 24.14
N PHE A 135 11.36 12.07 22.98
CA PHE A 135 12.45 11.27 22.44
C PHE A 135 13.76 12.02 22.26
N HIS A 136 13.75 13.36 22.34
CA HIS A 136 14.92 14.23 22.17
C HIS A 136 15.72 13.89 20.89
N PRO A 137 15.05 13.78 19.72
CA PRO A 137 15.71 13.39 18.47
C PRO A 137 16.67 14.47 18.00
N LYS A 138 17.83 14.08 17.48
CA LYS A 138 18.75 15.00 16.79
C LYS A 138 18.38 15.08 15.30
N LEU A 139 18.52 16.27 14.71
CA LEU A 139 18.39 16.42 13.26
C LEU A 139 19.52 15.72 12.49
N PRO A 140 19.23 15.01 11.42
CA PRO A 140 17.88 14.82 10.85
C PRO A 140 17.10 13.70 11.55
N PHE A 141 15.79 13.86 11.63
CA PHE A 141 14.88 12.78 12.04
C PHE A 141 13.55 12.89 11.31
N GLY A 142 12.77 11.82 11.31
CA GLY A 142 11.47 11.79 10.66
C GLY A 142 10.35 11.28 11.55
N MET A 143 9.15 11.67 11.21
CA MET A 143 7.91 11.12 11.72
C MET A 143 7.17 10.42 10.58
N ALA A 144 6.59 9.25 10.86
CA ALA A 144 5.94 8.42 9.87
C ALA A 144 4.55 8.00 10.32
N GLN A 145 3.60 8.03 9.40
CA GLN A 145 2.23 7.63 9.65
C GLN A 145 1.67 6.79 8.51
N ILE A 146 0.87 5.77 8.86
CA ILE A 146 -0.04 5.10 7.94
C ILE A 146 -1.45 5.43 8.39
N GLY A 147 -2.28 5.98 7.51
CA GLY A 147 -3.62 6.34 7.91
C GLY A 147 -4.56 6.73 6.79
N LYS A 148 -5.85 6.68 7.08
CA LYS A 148 -6.88 7.09 6.13
C LYS A 148 -6.95 8.60 5.98
N ALA A 149 -7.18 9.03 4.73
CA ALA A 149 -7.48 10.39 4.34
C ALA A 149 -8.76 10.43 3.50
N PHE A 150 -9.39 11.60 3.43
CA PHE A 150 -10.72 11.77 2.86
C PHE A 150 -10.77 13.02 2.00
N ARG A 151 -11.18 12.86 0.74
CA ARG A 151 -11.37 13.99 -0.18
C ARG A 151 -12.73 13.87 -0.86
N ASN A 152 -13.54 14.91 -0.78
CA ASN A 152 -14.83 14.95 -1.47
C ASN A 152 -14.62 15.15 -2.98
N GLU A 153 -14.03 14.15 -3.61
CA GLU A 153 -13.71 14.16 -5.04
C GLU A 153 -14.96 14.44 -5.89
N ILE A 154 -14.86 15.41 -6.80
CA ILE A 154 -15.93 15.77 -7.73
C ILE A 154 -16.26 14.62 -8.65
N ALA A 155 -15.23 13.98 -9.22
CA ALA A 155 -15.34 12.89 -10.18
C ALA A 155 -14.41 11.72 -9.80
N PRO A 156 -14.80 10.87 -8.82
CA PRO A 156 -14.06 9.64 -8.54
C PRO A 156 -14.06 8.74 -9.77
N ARG A 157 -12.91 8.16 -10.12
CA ARG A 157 -12.75 7.37 -11.34
C ARG A 157 -11.50 6.50 -11.30
N ASP A 158 -11.35 5.66 -12.31
CA ASP A 158 -10.17 4.86 -12.56
C ASP A 158 -9.87 3.89 -11.41
N PHE A 159 -10.94 3.23 -10.88
CA PHE A 159 -10.87 2.25 -9.81
C PHE A 159 -10.17 2.82 -8.56
N LEU A 160 -9.10 2.20 -8.05
CA LEU A 160 -8.37 2.63 -6.85
C LEU A 160 -7.54 3.92 -7.04
N PHE A 161 -7.51 4.51 -8.24
CA PHE A 161 -6.66 5.66 -8.51
C PHE A 161 -7.19 6.96 -7.88
N ARG A 162 -8.49 7.26 -8.04
CA ARG A 162 -9.12 8.46 -7.49
C ARG A 162 -10.36 8.13 -6.66
N GLN A 163 -10.21 8.18 -5.35
CA GLN A 163 -11.20 7.78 -4.36
C GLN A 163 -11.54 8.92 -3.39
N ARG A 164 -12.70 8.81 -2.73
CA ARG A 164 -13.12 9.72 -1.65
C ARG A 164 -12.56 9.33 -0.28
N GLU A 165 -12.30 8.06 -0.08
CA GLU A 165 -11.65 7.50 1.10
C GLU A 165 -10.49 6.63 0.63
N PHE A 166 -9.28 6.95 1.06
CA PHE A 166 -8.04 6.26 0.67
C PHE A 166 -7.08 6.20 1.86
N GLU A 167 -5.96 5.53 1.70
CA GLU A 167 -4.97 5.38 2.77
C GLU A 167 -3.59 5.84 2.27
N GLN A 168 -2.91 6.64 3.10
CA GLN A 168 -1.57 7.13 2.84
C GLN A 168 -0.57 6.48 3.81
N MET A 169 0.64 6.29 3.32
CA MET A 169 1.87 6.09 4.08
C MET A 169 2.72 7.33 3.84
N GLU A 170 3.03 8.08 4.86
CA GLU A 170 3.62 9.41 4.71
C GLU A 170 4.71 9.62 5.75
N ILE A 171 5.74 10.33 5.35
CA ILE A 171 6.88 10.67 6.19
C ILE A 171 7.08 12.17 6.15
N GLU A 172 7.28 12.77 7.33
CA GLU A 172 7.79 14.13 7.45
C GLU A 172 9.21 14.05 8.00
N TYR A 173 10.19 14.29 7.13
CA TYR A 173 11.60 14.18 7.49
C TYR A 173 12.19 15.55 7.73
N PHE A 174 12.55 15.83 9.00
CA PHE A 174 13.03 17.12 9.47
C PHE A 174 14.53 17.23 9.32
N VAL A 175 14.97 18.27 8.64
CA VAL A 175 16.38 18.51 8.31
C VAL A 175 16.80 19.95 8.60
N ARG A 176 18.10 20.22 8.68
CA ARG A 176 18.60 21.61 8.61
C ARG A 176 18.41 22.16 7.20
N LYS A 177 18.21 23.47 7.12
CA LYS A 177 17.97 24.15 5.84
C LYS A 177 19.06 23.89 4.81
N GLU A 178 20.31 23.88 5.24
CA GLU A 178 21.49 23.67 4.39
C GLU A 178 21.62 22.24 3.86
N ASP A 179 20.97 21.27 4.51
CA ASP A 179 21.08 19.85 4.18
C ASP A 179 19.93 19.32 3.30
N TRP A 180 18.94 20.17 2.94
CA TRP A 180 17.70 19.70 2.31
C TRP A 180 17.94 18.98 0.97
N GLU A 181 18.85 19.47 0.12
CA GLU A 181 19.12 18.87 -1.19
C GLU A 181 19.64 17.42 -1.02
N LYS A 182 20.59 17.25 -0.10
CA LYS A 182 21.15 15.92 0.22
C LYS A 182 20.07 14.93 0.62
N TYR A 183 19.16 15.33 1.51
CA TYR A 183 18.12 14.42 2.01
C TYR A 183 16.95 14.29 1.05
N PHE A 184 16.73 15.25 0.17
CA PHE A 184 15.76 15.13 -0.91
C PHE A 184 16.20 14.04 -1.91
N GLU A 185 17.46 14.05 -2.37
CA GLU A 185 17.98 13.00 -3.25
C GLU A 185 18.03 11.64 -2.54
N TYR A 186 18.42 11.61 -1.26
CA TYR A 186 18.38 10.38 -0.46
C TYR A 186 16.97 9.76 -0.44
N TRP A 187 15.93 10.54 -0.15
CA TRP A 187 14.58 10.03 -0.12
C TRP A 187 14.04 9.65 -1.49
N LYS A 188 14.47 10.34 -2.55
CA LYS A 188 14.16 9.95 -3.92
C LYS A 188 14.65 8.52 -4.21
N ASP A 189 15.90 8.23 -3.90
CA ASP A 189 16.50 6.91 -4.11
C ASP A 189 15.83 5.83 -3.26
N GLU A 190 15.50 6.14 -2.00
CA GLU A 190 14.78 5.23 -1.11
C GLU A 190 13.36 4.89 -1.62
N MET A 191 12.66 5.87 -2.19
CA MET A 191 11.34 5.65 -2.80
C MET A 191 11.44 4.75 -4.03
N LEU A 192 12.40 4.99 -4.92
CA LEU A 192 12.64 4.14 -6.09
C LEU A 192 12.99 2.70 -5.69
N SER A 193 13.90 2.54 -4.72
CA SER A 193 14.26 1.23 -4.18
C SER A 193 13.05 0.48 -3.62
N TRP A 194 12.20 1.18 -2.85
CA TRP A 194 11.00 0.57 -2.29
C TRP A 194 9.99 0.14 -3.37
N MET A 195 9.81 0.94 -4.43
CA MET A 195 8.93 0.58 -5.56
C MET A 195 9.38 -0.73 -6.21
N GLU A 196 10.68 -0.88 -6.46
CA GLU A 196 11.25 -2.11 -7.02
C GLU A 196 11.07 -3.30 -6.06
N GLU A 197 11.32 -3.09 -4.77
CA GLU A 197 11.24 -4.13 -3.73
C GLU A 197 9.82 -4.69 -3.56
N VAL A 198 8.78 -3.87 -3.71
CA VAL A 198 7.38 -4.33 -3.63
C VAL A 198 6.84 -4.90 -4.96
N GLY A 199 7.64 -4.84 -6.03
CA GLY A 199 7.32 -5.45 -7.31
C GLY A 199 6.56 -4.56 -8.29
N ILE A 200 6.70 -3.23 -8.18
CA ILE A 200 6.25 -2.31 -9.22
C ILE A 200 7.22 -2.42 -10.42
N ASP A 201 6.68 -2.44 -11.63
CA ASP A 201 7.47 -2.47 -12.86
C ASP A 201 8.16 -1.12 -13.07
N MET A 202 9.47 -1.08 -12.80
CA MET A 202 10.28 0.15 -12.90
C MET A 202 10.38 0.69 -14.32
N ASN A 203 10.12 -0.11 -15.36
CA ASN A 203 10.06 0.38 -16.74
C ASN A 203 8.84 1.27 -17.00
N LYS A 204 7.85 1.24 -16.10
CA LYS A 204 6.63 2.06 -16.15
C LYS A 204 6.69 3.28 -15.23
N ILE A 205 7.82 3.48 -14.53
CA ILE A 205 8.01 4.62 -13.62
C ILE A 205 8.72 5.75 -14.37
N HIS A 206 8.22 6.96 -14.21
CA HIS A 206 8.80 8.18 -14.76
C HIS A 206 8.90 9.23 -13.65
N GLU A 207 10.02 9.94 -13.60
CA GLU A 207 10.19 11.08 -12.69
C GLU A 207 9.73 12.36 -13.40
N LEU A 208 8.79 13.08 -12.82
CA LEU A 208 8.33 14.39 -13.28
C LEU A 208 8.70 15.45 -12.25
N GLU A 209 9.66 16.32 -12.57
CA GLU A 209 9.92 17.51 -11.77
C GLU A 209 8.78 18.50 -11.98
N VAL A 210 7.97 18.75 -10.95
CA VAL A 210 6.83 19.68 -11.01
C VAL A 210 7.34 21.12 -10.99
N LEU A 211 7.00 21.91 -12.02
CA LEU A 211 7.55 23.23 -12.23
C LEU A 211 6.59 24.34 -11.76
N GLY A 212 7.17 25.39 -11.16
CA GLY A 212 6.57 26.71 -10.98
C GLY A 212 5.16 26.71 -10.37
N GLU A 213 4.19 27.15 -11.15
CA GLU A 213 2.82 27.41 -10.71
C GLU A 213 2.00 26.15 -10.41
N GLU A 214 2.43 24.99 -10.88
CA GLU A 214 1.74 23.71 -10.63
C GLU A 214 2.09 23.11 -9.26
N ARG A 215 3.14 23.60 -8.60
CA ARG A 215 3.55 23.15 -7.27
C ARG A 215 2.59 23.63 -6.20
N ALA A 216 2.42 22.80 -5.17
CA ALA A 216 1.74 23.25 -3.96
C ALA A 216 2.45 24.48 -3.35
N HIS A 217 1.68 25.41 -2.82
CA HIS A 217 2.17 26.71 -2.32
C HIS A 217 3.24 26.61 -1.21
N TYR A 218 3.29 25.49 -0.51
CA TYR A 218 4.25 25.21 0.55
C TYR A 218 5.55 24.58 0.04
N SER A 219 5.59 24.09 -1.21
CA SER A 219 6.73 23.36 -1.75
C SER A 219 7.63 24.25 -2.62
N LYS A 220 8.94 24.08 -2.45
CA LYS A 220 9.95 24.67 -3.34
C LYS A 220 10.49 23.71 -4.38
N ARG A 221 10.44 22.40 -4.15
CA ARG A 221 10.74 21.34 -5.09
C ARG A 221 9.79 20.19 -4.91
N THR A 222 9.30 19.63 -5.99
CA THR A 222 8.42 18.46 -5.98
C THR A 222 8.78 17.57 -7.16
N ILE A 223 8.90 16.27 -6.90
CA ILE A 223 8.97 15.22 -7.92
C ILE A 223 7.73 14.36 -7.77
N ASP A 224 6.98 14.19 -8.85
CA ASP A 224 5.95 13.18 -8.97
C ASP A 224 6.56 11.95 -9.65
N PHE A 225 6.46 10.80 -9.00
CA PHE A 225 6.72 9.52 -9.63
C PHE A 225 5.45 9.09 -10.36
N GLU A 226 5.46 9.20 -11.68
CA GLU A 226 4.34 8.79 -12.52
C GLU A 226 4.46 7.32 -12.91
N PHE A 227 3.32 6.64 -13.07
CA PHE A 227 3.23 5.26 -13.54
C PHE A 227 2.41 5.22 -14.84
N ASP A 228 2.80 4.34 -15.78
CA ASP A 228 2.04 4.09 -17.00
C ASP A 228 0.83 3.20 -16.70
N TYR A 229 -0.29 3.84 -16.30
CA TYR A 229 -1.57 3.16 -16.13
C TYR A 229 -2.25 2.93 -17.49
N PRO A 230 -3.19 1.96 -17.61
CA PRO A 230 -3.97 1.78 -18.83
C PRO A 230 -4.81 3.00 -19.27
N PHE A 231 -5.07 3.94 -18.37
CA PHE A 231 -5.76 5.20 -18.62
C PHE A 231 -4.81 6.41 -18.76
N GLY A 232 -3.54 6.15 -19.01
CA GLY A 232 -2.49 7.14 -19.23
C GLY A 232 -1.50 7.28 -18.08
N LYS A 233 -0.42 7.99 -18.36
CA LYS A 233 0.62 8.30 -17.39
C LYS A 233 0.07 9.22 -16.31
N LYS A 234 0.16 8.84 -15.04
CA LYS A 234 -0.37 9.59 -13.88
C LYS A 234 0.51 9.39 -12.66
N GLU A 235 0.45 10.35 -11.76
CA GLU A 235 1.13 10.34 -10.47
C GLU A 235 0.79 9.08 -9.66
N LEU A 236 1.83 8.37 -9.24
CA LEU A 236 1.76 7.25 -8.31
C LEU A 236 2.09 7.72 -6.89
N PHE A 237 3.24 8.39 -6.72
CA PHE A 237 3.76 8.90 -5.45
C PHE A 237 4.35 10.29 -5.63
N GLY A 238 4.49 11.03 -4.53
CA GLY A 238 5.09 12.34 -4.51
C GLY A 238 6.24 12.47 -3.53
N LEU A 239 7.23 13.28 -3.88
CA LEU A 239 8.31 13.72 -3.00
C LEU A 239 8.39 15.23 -3.01
N ALA A 240 8.15 15.88 -1.87
CA ALA A 240 8.12 17.32 -1.77
C ALA A 240 9.15 17.87 -0.77
N TYR A 241 9.78 18.98 -1.11
CA TYR A 241 10.48 19.84 -0.19
C TYR A 241 9.57 20.97 0.28
N ARG A 242 8.99 20.80 1.47
CA ARG A 242 7.97 21.70 2.06
C ARG A 242 8.54 22.93 2.76
N THR A 243 9.86 23.05 2.84
CA THR A 243 10.54 24.09 3.59
C THR A 243 10.22 24.05 5.10
N ASP A 244 10.13 25.19 5.74
CA ASP A 244 9.71 25.37 7.14
C ASP A 244 8.24 25.81 7.28
N PHE A 245 7.46 25.70 6.19
CA PHE A 245 6.11 26.25 6.08
C PHE A 245 5.17 25.74 7.17
N ASP A 246 5.07 24.42 7.32
CA ASP A 246 4.10 23.80 8.24
C ASP A 246 4.45 24.08 9.70
N LEU A 247 5.73 23.95 10.08
CA LEU A 247 6.18 24.25 11.45
C LEU A 247 5.97 25.72 11.79
N LYS A 248 6.21 26.66 10.85
CA LYS A 248 5.89 28.08 11.04
C LYS A 248 4.39 28.33 11.19
N SER A 249 3.55 27.67 10.38
CA SER A 249 2.11 27.80 10.45
C SER A 249 1.55 27.37 11.80
N HIS A 250 2.13 26.33 12.40
CA HIS A 250 1.80 25.85 13.75
C HIS A 250 2.59 26.53 14.87
N LYS A 251 3.48 27.48 14.56
CA LYS A 251 4.35 28.19 15.52
C LYS A 251 5.22 27.24 16.34
N LEU A 252 5.77 26.22 15.67
CA LEU A 252 6.63 25.21 16.24
C LEU A 252 8.09 25.49 15.90
N ASP A 253 8.97 25.17 16.82
CA ASP A 253 10.42 25.31 16.70
C ASP A 253 11.11 24.09 17.34
N TYR A 254 12.40 23.96 17.06
CA TYR A 254 13.29 22.95 17.59
C TYR A 254 14.49 23.61 18.26
N ILE A 255 14.88 23.13 19.42
CA ILE A 255 16.08 23.57 20.12
C ILE A 255 17.14 22.48 19.95
N ASP A 256 18.22 22.82 19.28
CA ASP A 256 19.38 21.93 19.16
C ASP A 256 20.10 21.85 20.50
N GLU A 257 20.08 20.67 21.14
CA GLU A 257 20.65 20.46 22.45
C GLU A 257 22.19 20.63 22.49
N GLU A 258 22.88 20.47 21.35
CA GLU A 258 24.34 20.55 21.28
C GLU A 258 24.84 21.99 21.38
N ASN A 259 24.13 22.94 20.78
CA ASN A 259 24.53 24.35 20.73
C ASN A 259 23.48 25.32 21.30
N THR A 260 22.35 24.80 21.79
CA THR A 260 21.20 25.57 22.26
C THR A 260 20.61 26.53 21.24
N GLU A 261 20.86 26.29 19.97
CA GLU A 261 20.31 27.09 18.87
C GLU A 261 18.82 26.77 18.69
N LYS A 262 18.01 27.83 18.57
CA LYS A 262 16.61 27.73 18.23
C LYS A 262 16.45 27.84 16.72
N ILE A 263 15.99 26.77 16.07
CA ILE A 263 15.79 26.71 14.63
C ILE A 263 14.37 26.23 14.29
N ILE A 264 13.95 26.48 13.07
CA ILE A 264 12.75 25.85 12.49
C ILE A 264 13.25 24.88 11.42
N PRO A 265 13.16 23.56 11.66
CA PRO A 265 13.57 22.57 10.68
C PRO A 265 12.82 22.70 9.36
N HIS A 266 13.51 22.34 8.28
CA HIS A 266 12.89 22.18 6.98
C HIS A 266 12.42 20.73 6.80
N VAL A 267 11.44 20.52 5.93
CA VAL A 267 10.76 19.23 5.80
C VAL A 267 10.92 18.66 4.39
N ILE A 268 11.27 17.39 4.32
CA ILE A 268 11.20 16.55 3.12
C ILE A 268 10.06 15.56 3.34
N GLU A 269 9.13 15.48 2.40
CA GLU A 269 7.90 14.70 2.49
C GLU A 269 7.83 13.62 1.40
N PRO A 270 8.23 12.38 1.68
CA PRO A 270 7.89 11.23 0.86
C PRO A 270 6.44 10.77 1.13
N THR A 271 5.59 10.81 0.10
CA THR A 271 4.18 10.42 0.20
C THR A 271 3.88 9.22 -0.68
N PHE A 272 3.27 8.18 -0.09
CA PHE A 272 2.89 6.94 -0.76
C PHE A 272 1.38 6.70 -0.59
N GLY A 273 0.63 6.68 -1.69
CA GLY A 273 -0.77 6.24 -1.68
C GLY A 273 -0.85 4.71 -1.70
N ILE A 274 -1.37 4.09 -0.65
CA ILE A 274 -1.46 2.62 -0.57
C ILE A 274 -2.35 2.07 -1.69
N ASP A 275 -3.49 2.70 -1.92
CA ASP A 275 -4.47 2.22 -2.90
C ASP A 275 -3.92 2.31 -4.33
N ARG A 276 -3.17 3.38 -4.63
CA ARG A 276 -2.43 3.52 -5.90
C ARG A 276 -1.28 2.50 -5.98
N ALA A 277 -0.56 2.25 -4.88
CA ALA A 277 0.48 1.20 -4.83
C ALA A 277 -0.09 -0.18 -5.15
N VAL A 278 -1.23 -0.55 -4.54
CA VAL A 278 -1.91 -1.82 -4.84
C VAL A 278 -2.30 -1.91 -6.31
N LEU A 279 -2.84 -0.83 -6.89
CA LEU A 279 -3.19 -0.81 -8.32
C LEU A 279 -1.96 -0.98 -9.20
N ALA A 280 -0.88 -0.26 -8.95
CA ALA A 280 0.38 -0.38 -9.71
C ALA A 280 1.00 -1.78 -9.58
N ILE A 281 0.97 -2.38 -8.38
CA ILE A 281 1.46 -3.74 -8.13
C ILE A 281 0.58 -4.78 -8.87
N LEU A 282 -0.75 -4.64 -8.84
CA LEU A 282 -1.66 -5.52 -9.59
C LEU A 282 -1.41 -5.45 -11.10
N LEU A 283 -1.25 -4.23 -11.64
CA LEU A 283 -0.95 -4.00 -13.05
C LEU A 283 0.42 -4.52 -13.46
N SER A 284 1.41 -4.42 -12.57
CA SER A 284 2.76 -4.95 -12.80
C SER A 284 2.81 -6.48 -12.71
N ALA A 285 2.00 -7.06 -11.82
CA ALA A 285 1.96 -8.49 -11.58
C ALA A 285 1.09 -9.28 -12.55
N TYR A 286 0.17 -8.62 -13.28
CA TYR A 286 -0.76 -9.32 -14.16
C TYR A 286 -0.07 -9.86 -15.43
N HIS A 287 -0.16 -11.16 -15.63
CA HIS A 287 0.38 -11.85 -16.80
C HIS A 287 -0.63 -12.82 -17.40
N GLU A 288 -0.50 -13.05 -18.70
CA GLU A 288 -1.21 -14.10 -19.42
C GLU A 288 -0.20 -14.95 -20.20
N ASP A 289 -0.35 -16.26 -20.15
CA ASP A 289 0.41 -17.23 -20.97
C ASP A 289 -0.49 -18.32 -21.54
N GLN A 290 0.07 -19.13 -22.44
CA GLN A 290 -0.61 -20.30 -23.01
C GLN A 290 -0.10 -21.56 -22.31
N LYS A 291 -0.97 -22.27 -21.60
CA LYS A 291 -0.61 -23.51 -20.92
C LYS A 291 -1.66 -24.59 -21.16
N GLY A 292 -1.23 -25.74 -21.67
CA GLY A 292 -2.15 -26.84 -21.98
C GLY A 292 -3.21 -26.52 -23.04
N GLY A 293 -2.93 -25.57 -23.96
CA GLY A 293 -3.85 -25.13 -25.01
C GLY A 293 -4.91 -24.11 -24.56
N GLU A 294 -4.83 -23.63 -23.30
CA GLU A 294 -5.73 -22.61 -22.77
C GLU A 294 -4.95 -21.40 -22.25
N THR A 295 -5.56 -20.22 -22.34
CA THR A 295 -4.99 -19.00 -21.77
C THR A 295 -5.07 -19.06 -20.25
N ARG A 296 -3.92 -18.88 -19.60
CA ARG A 296 -3.79 -18.78 -18.15
C ARG A 296 -3.54 -17.32 -17.77
N ALA A 297 -4.39 -16.75 -16.92
CA ALA A 297 -4.12 -15.47 -16.24
C ALA A 297 -3.56 -15.74 -14.85
N TYR A 298 -2.53 -15.00 -14.46
CA TYR A 298 -1.94 -15.12 -13.13
C TYR A 298 -1.34 -13.79 -12.64
N LEU A 299 -1.24 -13.66 -11.31
CA LEU A 299 -0.60 -12.50 -10.67
C LEU A 299 0.80 -12.89 -10.19
N LYS A 300 1.82 -12.39 -10.88
CA LYS A 300 3.23 -12.63 -10.57
C LYS A 300 3.73 -11.68 -9.48
N PHE A 301 3.11 -11.73 -8.29
CA PHE A 301 3.62 -11.01 -7.13
C PHE A 301 5.00 -11.52 -6.72
N LYS A 302 5.83 -10.61 -6.17
CA LYS A 302 6.96 -11.06 -5.36
C LYS A 302 6.44 -11.92 -4.20
N PRO A 303 7.06 -13.04 -3.86
CA PRO A 303 6.54 -13.94 -2.83
C PRO A 303 6.30 -13.25 -1.49
N SER A 304 7.14 -12.27 -1.11
CA SER A 304 6.97 -11.44 0.09
C SER A 304 5.66 -10.65 0.09
N MET A 305 5.18 -10.20 -1.09
CA MET A 305 3.96 -9.41 -1.24
C MET A 305 2.71 -10.27 -1.45
N ALA A 306 2.85 -11.53 -1.88
CA ALA A 306 1.71 -12.39 -2.19
C ALA A 306 0.74 -12.51 -0.99
N PRO A 307 -0.59 -12.39 -1.22
CA PRO A 307 -1.59 -12.58 -0.17
C PRO A 307 -1.52 -13.95 0.49
N VAL A 308 -1.16 -14.95 -0.29
CA VAL A 308 -0.98 -16.34 0.12
C VAL A 308 0.40 -16.79 -0.34
N ILE A 309 1.20 -17.33 0.56
CA ILE A 309 2.55 -17.87 0.24
C ILE A 309 2.44 -19.24 -0.38
N CYS A 310 1.62 -20.11 0.20
CA CYS A 310 1.41 -21.45 -0.35
C CYS A 310 -0.02 -21.95 -0.13
N ALA A 311 -0.46 -22.79 -1.06
CA ALA A 311 -1.73 -23.53 -0.95
C ALA A 311 -1.43 -25.02 -0.80
N VAL A 312 -2.08 -25.66 0.17
CA VAL A 312 -1.96 -27.10 0.45
C VAL A 312 -3.21 -27.81 -0.02
N SER A 313 -3.03 -28.88 -0.79
CA SER A 313 -4.11 -29.65 -1.39
C SER A 313 -3.86 -31.16 -1.26
N PRO A 314 -4.79 -31.96 -0.72
CA PRO A 314 -4.77 -33.41 -0.97
C PRO A 314 -5.10 -33.67 -2.45
N LEU A 315 -4.40 -34.55 -3.13
CA LEU A 315 -4.70 -34.90 -4.54
C LEU A 315 -6.16 -35.28 -4.71
N LEU A 316 -6.69 -36.10 -3.80
CA LEU A 316 -8.07 -36.57 -3.77
C LEU A 316 -8.70 -36.28 -2.41
N LYS A 317 -9.74 -35.41 -2.39
CA LYS A 317 -10.46 -35.05 -1.15
C LYS A 317 -11.31 -36.16 -0.52
N ASN A 318 -11.60 -37.21 -1.29
CA ASN A 318 -12.34 -38.38 -0.85
C ASN A 318 -11.46 -39.54 -0.34
N LYS A 319 -10.18 -39.25 -0.12
CA LYS A 319 -9.20 -40.21 0.45
C LYS A 319 -8.77 -39.71 1.83
N PRO A 320 -9.36 -40.23 2.93
CA PRO A 320 -9.09 -39.78 4.29
C PRO A 320 -7.61 -39.73 4.64
N GLU A 321 -6.85 -40.73 4.23
CA GLU A 321 -5.40 -40.82 4.47
C GLU A 321 -4.61 -39.65 3.88
N LEU A 322 -4.96 -39.22 2.68
CA LEU A 322 -4.32 -38.06 2.05
C LEU A 322 -4.73 -36.76 2.74
N VAL A 323 -6.02 -36.64 3.09
CA VAL A 323 -6.57 -35.43 3.75
C VAL A 323 -5.97 -35.26 5.14
N GLU A 324 -5.89 -36.36 5.92
CA GLU A 324 -5.32 -36.32 7.27
C GLU A 324 -3.82 -35.97 7.24
N TYR A 325 -3.06 -36.63 6.36
CA TYR A 325 -1.64 -36.33 6.18
C TYR A 325 -1.44 -34.86 5.77
N ALA A 326 -2.16 -34.39 4.74
CA ALA A 326 -2.07 -33.02 4.26
C ALA A 326 -2.38 -32.00 5.36
N ASN A 327 -3.42 -32.25 6.17
CA ASN A 327 -3.84 -31.33 7.21
C ASN A 327 -2.85 -31.30 8.39
N ILE A 328 -2.49 -32.46 8.93
CA ILE A 328 -1.70 -32.56 10.16
C ILE A 328 -0.20 -32.35 9.90
N LYS A 329 0.35 -33.00 8.86
CA LYS A 329 1.80 -33.01 8.61
C LYS A 329 2.29 -31.81 7.77
N VAL A 330 1.44 -31.22 6.93
CA VAL A 330 1.84 -30.17 6.01
C VAL A 330 1.15 -28.86 6.31
N PHE A 331 -0.18 -28.80 6.23
CA PHE A 331 -0.93 -27.53 6.37
C PHE A 331 -0.75 -26.90 7.76
N ALA A 332 -0.94 -27.66 8.83
CA ALA A 332 -0.82 -27.13 10.19
C ALA A 332 0.59 -26.58 10.47
N LEU A 333 1.62 -27.29 10.02
CA LEU A 333 3.02 -26.89 10.18
C LEU A 333 3.32 -25.58 9.42
N LEU A 334 2.96 -25.52 8.13
CA LEU A 334 3.21 -24.34 7.31
C LEU A 334 2.33 -23.14 7.75
N LYS A 335 1.10 -23.41 8.19
CA LYS A 335 0.19 -22.37 8.71
C LYS A 335 0.73 -21.73 10.00
N ALA A 336 1.28 -22.54 10.90
CA ALA A 336 1.92 -22.04 12.13
C ALA A 336 3.16 -21.20 11.84
N GLU A 337 3.94 -21.56 10.83
CA GLU A 337 5.18 -20.86 10.47
C GLU A 337 4.93 -19.56 9.70
N PHE A 338 4.12 -19.62 8.64
CA PHE A 338 3.98 -18.51 7.68
C PHE A 338 2.68 -17.71 7.82
N GLY A 339 1.68 -18.23 8.52
CA GLY A 339 0.36 -17.59 8.63
C GLY A 339 -0.42 -17.50 7.31
N ARG A 340 0.22 -17.07 6.22
CA ARG A 340 -0.37 -16.87 4.89
C ARG A 340 -0.43 -18.15 4.06
N VAL A 341 -1.04 -19.21 4.61
CA VAL A 341 -1.23 -20.52 3.99
C VAL A 341 -2.70 -20.84 3.91
N ILE A 342 -3.16 -21.36 2.78
CA ILE A 342 -4.55 -21.76 2.59
C ILE A 342 -4.69 -23.25 2.25
N TRP A 343 -5.86 -23.79 2.59
CA TRP A 343 -6.30 -25.12 2.19
C TRP A 343 -7.16 -25.00 0.94
N ASP A 344 -6.88 -25.82 -0.09
CA ASP A 344 -7.67 -25.85 -1.32
C ASP A 344 -7.91 -27.27 -1.82
N ASP A 345 -9.10 -27.83 -1.54
CA ASP A 345 -9.52 -29.18 -1.96
C ASP A 345 -10.73 -29.16 -2.91
N ASN A 346 -11.15 -27.97 -3.36
CA ASN A 346 -12.36 -27.84 -4.16
C ASN A 346 -12.09 -28.02 -5.68
N GLY A 347 -12.80 -28.95 -6.30
CA GLY A 347 -12.66 -29.29 -7.72
C GLY A 347 -11.43 -30.17 -8.00
N ASN A 348 -11.08 -30.34 -9.27
CA ASN A 348 -9.88 -31.06 -9.70
C ASN A 348 -8.62 -30.19 -9.53
N ILE A 349 -7.44 -30.83 -9.58
CA ILE A 349 -6.15 -30.17 -9.32
C ILE A 349 -5.89 -29.02 -10.29
N GLY A 350 -6.26 -29.14 -11.57
CA GLY A 350 -6.07 -28.07 -12.54
C GLY A 350 -6.89 -26.81 -12.21
N LYS A 351 -8.13 -26.97 -11.72
CA LYS A 351 -8.95 -25.84 -11.25
C LYS A 351 -8.39 -25.20 -9.98
N ARG A 352 -7.77 -25.98 -9.09
CA ARG A 352 -7.09 -25.46 -7.89
C ARG A 352 -5.88 -24.63 -8.29
N TYR A 353 -5.00 -25.15 -9.15
CA TYR A 353 -3.86 -24.40 -9.66
C TYR A 353 -4.29 -23.08 -10.32
N ARG A 354 -5.34 -23.09 -11.14
CA ARG A 354 -5.86 -21.86 -11.77
C ARG A 354 -6.30 -20.81 -10.76
N ARG A 355 -7.03 -21.22 -9.69
CA ARG A 355 -7.40 -20.30 -8.61
C ARG A 355 -6.19 -19.70 -7.92
N GLN A 356 -5.18 -20.51 -7.64
CA GLN A 356 -3.96 -20.09 -6.97
C GLN A 356 -3.11 -19.18 -7.87
N ASP A 357 -3.02 -19.47 -9.17
CA ASP A 357 -2.37 -18.61 -10.15
C ASP A 357 -3.04 -17.22 -10.21
N GLU A 358 -4.37 -17.16 -10.26
CA GLU A 358 -5.14 -15.89 -10.30
C GLU A 358 -5.04 -15.06 -9.01
N ILE A 359 -4.82 -15.66 -7.85
CA ILE A 359 -4.59 -14.91 -6.60
C ILE A 359 -3.11 -14.68 -6.31
N GLY A 360 -2.23 -15.18 -7.18
CA GLY A 360 -0.80 -14.94 -7.11
C GLY A 360 -0.05 -15.77 -6.08
N THR A 361 -0.55 -16.96 -5.71
CA THR A 361 0.11 -17.89 -4.77
C THR A 361 1.37 -18.47 -5.40
N PRO A 362 2.58 -18.21 -4.85
CA PRO A 362 3.83 -18.68 -5.46
C PRO A 362 3.95 -20.21 -5.50
N PHE A 363 3.51 -20.90 -4.45
CA PHE A 363 3.71 -22.34 -4.30
C PHE A 363 2.41 -23.10 -4.05
N CYS A 364 2.14 -24.11 -4.88
CA CYS A 364 1.05 -25.06 -4.65
C CYS A 364 1.63 -26.42 -4.23
N ILE A 365 1.24 -26.89 -3.06
CA ILE A 365 1.75 -28.12 -2.45
C ILE A 365 0.67 -29.18 -2.54
N VAL A 366 0.98 -30.31 -3.19
CA VAL A 366 0.04 -31.42 -3.37
C VAL A 366 0.55 -32.66 -2.67
N ILE A 367 -0.33 -33.25 -1.88
CA ILE A 367 -0.14 -34.50 -1.18
C ILE A 367 -0.81 -35.62 -1.98
N ASP A 368 -0.04 -36.60 -2.42
CA ASP A 368 -0.47 -37.73 -3.22
C ASP A 368 -0.15 -39.08 -2.54
N PHE A 369 -0.34 -40.16 -3.26
CA PHE A 369 -0.12 -41.53 -2.67
C PHE A 369 1.35 -41.81 -2.41
N ASP A 370 2.27 -41.28 -3.23
CA ASP A 370 3.71 -41.44 -3.01
C ASP A 370 4.13 -40.77 -1.71
N THR A 371 3.48 -39.65 -1.35
CA THR A 371 3.70 -38.91 -0.09
C THR A 371 3.55 -39.83 1.13
N LEU A 372 2.57 -40.74 1.11
CA LEU A 372 2.34 -41.68 2.22
C LEU A 372 3.45 -42.72 2.39
N THR A 373 4.27 -42.91 1.34
CA THR A 373 5.33 -43.91 1.31
C THR A 373 6.71 -43.33 1.60
N ASP A 374 7.02 -42.13 1.06
CA ASP A 374 8.36 -41.55 1.07
C ASP A 374 8.48 -40.19 1.75
N ASP A 375 7.40 -39.70 2.37
CA ASP A 375 7.33 -38.42 3.04
C ASP A 375 7.73 -37.21 2.13
N THR A 376 7.51 -37.34 0.81
CA THR A 376 7.72 -36.22 -0.14
C THR A 376 6.40 -35.66 -0.63
N VAL A 377 6.37 -34.39 -1.01
CA VAL A 377 5.21 -33.74 -1.59
C VAL A 377 5.58 -33.12 -2.93
N THR A 378 4.60 -32.92 -3.80
CA THR A 378 4.79 -32.17 -5.04
C THR A 378 4.60 -30.69 -4.74
N VAL A 379 5.61 -29.87 -5.06
CA VAL A 379 5.55 -28.40 -5.02
C VAL A 379 5.53 -27.90 -6.46
N ARG A 380 4.48 -27.14 -6.81
CA ARG A 380 4.37 -26.47 -8.10
C ARG A 380 4.70 -24.98 -7.95
N ASP A 381 5.62 -24.51 -8.77
CA ASP A 381 5.94 -23.10 -8.90
C ASP A 381 4.91 -22.41 -9.82
N ARG A 382 4.39 -21.23 -9.40
CA ARG A 382 3.42 -20.44 -10.15
C ARG A 382 4.00 -19.92 -11.47
N ASP A 383 5.22 -19.40 -11.45
CA ASP A 383 5.77 -18.65 -12.57
C ASP A 383 6.17 -19.56 -13.72
N THR A 384 6.84 -20.66 -13.42
CA THR A 384 7.25 -21.67 -14.41
C THR A 384 6.17 -22.71 -14.67
N GLY A 385 5.35 -22.99 -13.64
CA GLY A 385 4.40 -24.11 -13.60
C GLY A 385 5.07 -25.46 -13.50
N GLU A 386 6.38 -25.51 -13.28
CA GLU A 386 7.13 -26.73 -13.02
C GLU A 386 6.78 -27.32 -11.67
N GLN A 387 7.01 -28.62 -11.52
CA GLN A 387 6.71 -29.36 -10.32
C GLN A 387 7.95 -30.14 -9.91
N GLU A 388 8.26 -30.10 -8.61
CA GLU A 388 9.36 -30.87 -8.02
C GLU A 388 8.90 -31.60 -6.76
N ARG A 389 9.60 -32.69 -6.42
CA ARG A 389 9.33 -33.44 -5.20
C ARG A 389 10.26 -32.99 -4.09
N ILE A 390 9.65 -32.56 -2.98
CA ILE A 390 10.36 -32.01 -1.80
C ILE A 390 9.98 -32.83 -0.58
N LYS A 391 10.96 -33.19 0.27
CA LYS A 391 10.67 -33.83 1.56
C LYS A 391 9.88 -32.87 2.46
N VAL A 392 8.92 -33.41 3.18
CA VAL A 392 8.09 -32.60 4.11
C VAL A 392 8.95 -31.87 5.15
N THR A 393 10.05 -32.50 5.61
CA THR A 393 11.03 -31.88 6.52
C THR A 393 11.72 -30.64 5.95
N ASP A 394 11.86 -30.56 4.65
CA ASP A 394 12.60 -29.50 3.95
C ASP A 394 11.71 -28.36 3.45
N LEU A 395 10.38 -28.56 3.46
CA LEU A 395 9.40 -27.59 2.93
C LEU A 395 9.52 -26.19 3.54
N LYS A 396 9.69 -26.14 4.87
CA LYS A 396 9.83 -24.86 5.57
C LYS A 396 11.01 -24.08 5.01
N LYS A 397 12.18 -24.71 4.92
CA LYS A 397 13.39 -24.09 4.39
C LYS A 397 13.24 -23.75 2.91
N TYR A 398 12.67 -24.67 2.13
CA TYR A 398 12.42 -24.46 0.70
C TYR A 398 11.63 -23.18 0.43
N ILE A 399 10.57 -22.95 1.21
CA ILE A 399 9.74 -21.74 1.09
C ILE A 399 10.49 -20.51 1.63
N GLN A 400 11.15 -20.61 2.81
CA GLN A 400 11.90 -19.49 3.41
C GLN A 400 12.99 -18.94 2.51
N ASP A 401 13.69 -19.79 1.79
CA ASP A 401 14.78 -19.40 0.88
C ASP A 401 14.27 -18.68 -0.40
N ARG A 402 12.93 -18.63 -0.62
CA ARG A 402 12.30 -18.10 -1.85
C ARG A 402 11.30 -16.96 -1.62
N ILE A 403 11.15 -16.48 -0.38
CA ILE A 403 10.21 -15.38 -0.03
C ILE A 403 10.89 -14.06 0.37
#